data_61736f8b4a83e029b6513e2a01fc9676
#
_entry.id   61736f8b4a83e029b6513e2a01fc9676
#
_cell.length_a   1.000
_cell.length_b   1.000
_cell.length_c   1.000
_cell.angle_alpha   90.00
_cell.angle_beta   90.00
_cell.angle_gamma   90.00
#
_symmetry.space_group_name_H-M   'P 1'
#
loop_
_entity.id
_entity.type
_entity.pdbx_description
1 polymer ?
#
loop_
_entity_poly.entity_id
_entity_poly.type
_entity_poly.pdbx_seq_one_letter_code
_entity_poly.pdbx_strand_id
1 'polypeptide(L)'
;MPFSYWKWKCYPMRILLISLTLAFISACGFPGVYKINIEQGNIVTQEMVNQLKPGMSRRQVNFIMGTPLIKDTFNRNRWDYVFMIRNGSTVLEQSRVAVEFNEDTLVNVFGDFVSADWAATGGAPTATSPSAEPASESSTYQ
;
A
#
# COMPACT_ATOMS: atom_id res chain seq x y z
N MET A 1 16.78 -73.57 -23.03
CA MET A 1 16.42 -72.15 -23.22
C MET A 1 15.75 -71.65 -21.98
N PRO A 2 16.40 -70.84 -21.18
CA PRO A 2 15.72 -70.05 -20.17
C PRO A 2 16.29 -68.56 -20.14
N PHE A 3 15.73 -67.69 -21.00
CA PHE A 3 16.23 -66.33 -21.13
C PHE A 3 15.22 -65.26 -20.72
N SER A 4 14.13 -65.63 -20.01
CA SER A 4 13.04 -64.69 -19.78
C SER A 4 12.83 -64.20 -18.35
N TYR A 5 13.51 -64.78 -17.34
CA TYR A 5 13.18 -64.50 -15.93
C TYR A 5 13.90 -63.30 -15.31
N TRP A 6 14.94 -62.78 -15.93
CA TRP A 6 15.74 -61.74 -15.33
C TRP A 6 15.25 -60.29 -15.62
N LYS A 7 14.46 -60.10 -16.67
CA LYS A 7 13.92 -58.77 -16.98
C LYS A 7 12.86 -58.26 -16.01
N TRP A 8 12.17 -59.13 -15.33
CA TRP A 8 11.04 -58.77 -14.46
C TRP A 8 11.46 -58.37 -13.03
N LYS A 9 12.62 -58.78 -12.55
CA LYS A 9 13.09 -58.51 -11.18
C LYS A 9 13.67 -57.09 -11.00
N CYS A 10 14.11 -56.45 -12.07
CA CYS A 10 14.67 -55.08 -11.99
C CYS A 10 13.62 -53.97 -12.19
N TYR A 11 12.43 -54.35 -12.68
CA TYR A 11 11.35 -53.39 -12.95
C TYR A 11 10.80 -52.73 -11.70
N PRO A 12 10.48 -53.43 -10.60
CA PRO A 12 9.99 -52.83 -9.38
C PRO A 12 11.01 -51.90 -8.71
N MET A 13 12.29 -52.23 -8.78
CA MET A 13 13.35 -51.42 -8.20
C MET A 13 13.55 -50.12 -8.96
N ARG A 14 13.43 -50.11 -10.28
CA ARG A 14 13.50 -48.91 -11.09
C ARG A 14 12.29 -47.99 -10.85
N ILE A 15 11.10 -48.53 -10.72
CA ILE A 15 9.89 -47.77 -10.40
C ILE A 15 9.99 -47.19 -9.01
N LEU A 16 10.52 -47.94 -8.03
CA LEU A 16 10.71 -47.48 -6.68
C LEU A 16 11.71 -46.31 -6.61
N LEU A 17 12.82 -46.38 -7.35
CA LEU A 17 13.79 -45.30 -7.47
C LEU A 17 13.19 -44.05 -8.13
N ILE A 18 12.41 -44.22 -9.20
CA ILE A 18 11.73 -43.10 -9.88
C ILE A 18 10.69 -42.45 -8.94
N SER A 19 9.92 -43.26 -8.23
CA SER A 19 8.94 -42.77 -7.24
C SER A 19 9.60 -42.04 -6.11
N LEU A 20 10.74 -42.56 -5.62
CA LEU A 20 11.50 -41.91 -4.56
C LEU A 20 12.09 -40.54 -4.99
N THR A 21 12.66 -40.47 -6.20
CA THR A 21 13.17 -39.20 -6.74
C THR A 21 12.04 -38.21 -6.99
N LEU A 22 10.88 -38.64 -7.46
CA LEU A 22 9.71 -37.78 -7.65
C LEU A 22 9.19 -37.24 -6.31
N ALA A 23 9.21 -38.06 -5.25
CA ALA A 23 8.83 -37.65 -3.91
C ALA A 23 9.81 -36.60 -3.34
N PHE A 24 11.12 -36.75 -3.58
CA PHE A 24 12.11 -35.75 -3.15
C PHE A 24 11.95 -34.41 -3.88
N ILE A 25 11.59 -34.40 -5.15
CA ILE A 25 11.32 -33.17 -5.92
C ILE A 25 10.08 -32.46 -5.39
N SER A 26 9.05 -33.21 -5.01
CA SER A 26 7.81 -32.65 -4.41
C SER A 26 8.01 -32.10 -3.01
N ALA A 27 9.02 -32.55 -2.27
CA ALA A 27 9.35 -32.08 -0.92
C ALA A 27 10.04 -30.70 -0.91
N CYS A 28 10.54 -30.21 -2.05
CA CYS A 28 11.03 -28.85 -2.21
C CYS A 28 9.87 -27.85 -2.24
N GLY A 29 9.08 -27.78 -1.16
CA GLY A 29 8.16 -26.68 -0.91
C GLY A 29 8.98 -25.39 -0.88
N PHE A 30 8.78 -24.51 -1.85
CA PHE A 30 9.46 -23.22 -1.90
C PHE A 30 9.08 -22.45 -0.61
N PRO A 31 10.03 -22.17 0.29
CA PRO A 31 9.72 -21.36 1.47
C PRO A 31 9.16 -20.04 0.95
N GLY A 32 7.95 -19.71 1.37
CA GLY A 32 7.30 -18.46 0.97
C GLY A 32 8.25 -17.28 1.17
N VAL A 33 8.35 -16.42 0.18
CA VAL A 33 9.19 -15.21 0.27
C VAL A 33 8.70 -14.38 1.45
N TYR A 34 9.58 -14.13 2.41
CA TYR A 34 9.29 -13.26 3.53
C TYR A 34 9.00 -11.84 3.01
N LYS A 35 7.77 -11.37 3.18
CA LYS A 35 7.34 -10.05 2.74
C LYS A 35 7.39 -9.10 3.93
N ILE A 36 8.19 -8.07 3.81
CA ILE A 36 8.31 -7.01 4.82
C ILE A 36 7.29 -5.93 4.51
N ASN A 37 6.71 -5.35 5.56
CA ASN A 37 5.91 -4.13 5.42
C ASN A 37 6.84 -2.96 5.14
N ILE A 38 6.58 -2.25 4.05
CA ILE A 38 7.35 -1.08 3.64
C ILE A 38 6.43 0.14 3.76
N GLU A 39 6.82 1.05 4.63
CA GLU A 39 6.17 2.34 4.79
C GLU A 39 6.74 3.32 3.77
N GLN A 40 5.87 4.04 3.07
CA GLN A 40 6.26 5.01 2.04
C GLN A 40 5.45 6.30 2.19
N GLY A 41 6.11 7.42 1.94
CA GLY A 41 5.48 8.74 1.99
C GLY A 41 5.70 9.47 3.30
N ASN A 42 4.79 10.38 3.62
CA ASN A 42 4.81 11.12 4.87
C ASN A 42 4.08 10.32 5.96
N ILE A 43 4.75 10.08 7.07
CA ILE A 43 4.07 9.52 8.25
C ILE A 43 3.15 10.61 8.79
N VAL A 44 1.84 10.41 8.65
CA VAL A 44 0.81 11.31 9.16
C VAL A 44 0.05 10.58 10.26
N THR A 45 0.00 11.18 11.44
CA THR A 45 -0.77 10.65 12.57
C THR A 45 -1.96 11.57 12.89
N GLN A 46 -2.97 11.00 13.55
CA GLN A 46 -4.13 11.75 14.01
C GLN A 46 -3.74 12.92 14.92
N GLU A 47 -2.71 12.70 15.78
CA GLU A 47 -2.23 13.77 16.68
C GLU A 47 -1.63 14.92 15.91
N MET A 48 -0.91 14.68 14.82
CA MET A 48 -0.36 15.74 13.98
C MET A 48 -1.48 16.58 13.35
N VAL A 49 -2.51 15.93 12.83
CA VAL A 49 -3.65 16.61 12.23
C VAL A 49 -4.43 17.41 13.29
N ASN A 50 -4.61 16.86 14.49
CA ASN A 50 -5.30 17.55 15.59
C ASN A 50 -4.53 18.78 16.11
N GLN A 51 -3.23 18.87 15.90
CA GLN A 51 -2.43 20.05 16.26
C GLN A 51 -2.58 21.20 15.26
N LEU A 52 -3.06 20.92 14.05
CA LEU A 52 -3.29 21.95 13.06
C LEU A 52 -4.46 22.85 13.48
N LYS A 53 -4.29 24.14 13.28
CA LYS A 53 -5.33 25.16 13.56
C LYS A 53 -5.43 26.13 12.40
N PRO A 54 -6.65 26.59 12.06
CA PRO A 54 -6.81 27.66 11.08
C PRO A 54 -5.97 28.89 11.47
N GLY A 55 -5.39 29.55 10.50
CA GLY A 55 -4.52 30.71 10.73
C GLY A 55 -3.05 30.39 10.95
N MET A 56 -2.65 29.12 11.02
CA MET A 56 -1.23 28.74 11.12
C MET A 56 -0.48 29.09 9.84
N SER A 57 0.78 29.53 9.99
CA SER A 57 1.66 29.76 8.85
C SER A 57 2.17 28.45 8.25
N ARG A 58 2.58 28.48 6.97
CA ARG A 58 3.22 27.35 6.30
C ARG A 58 4.40 26.77 7.08
N ARG A 59 5.17 27.63 7.75
CA ARG A 59 6.31 27.20 8.56
C ARG A 59 5.86 26.37 9.76
N GLN A 60 4.77 26.78 10.42
CA GLN A 60 4.20 26.03 11.56
C GLN A 60 3.63 24.70 11.10
N VAL A 61 2.89 24.65 9.99
CA VAL A 61 2.38 23.42 9.41
C VAL A 61 3.53 22.48 9.02
N ASN A 62 4.58 23.02 8.39
CA ASN A 62 5.76 22.22 8.03
C ASN A 62 6.52 21.70 9.26
N PHE A 63 6.47 22.41 10.37
CA PHE A 63 7.09 21.95 11.62
C PHE A 63 6.33 20.78 12.24
N ILE A 64 4.99 20.79 12.17
CA ILE A 64 4.12 19.73 12.72
C ILE A 64 4.07 18.52 11.79
N MET A 65 3.81 18.75 10.50
CA MET A 65 3.55 17.68 9.51
C MET A 65 4.80 17.23 8.75
N GLY A 66 5.88 17.98 8.88
CA GLY A 66 7.08 17.77 8.05
C GLY A 66 6.92 18.31 6.63
N THR A 67 7.89 17.99 5.78
CA THR A 67 7.89 18.43 4.38
C THR A 67 6.90 17.59 3.56
N PRO A 68 5.93 18.23 2.89
CA PRO A 68 4.96 17.49 2.09
C PRO A 68 5.61 16.76 0.91
N LEU A 69 5.12 15.55 0.61
CA LEU A 69 5.61 14.75 -0.49
C LEU A 69 5.27 15.38 -1.84
N ILE A 70 4.08 15.96 -1.95
CA ILE A 70 3.59 16.56 -3.19
C ILE A 70 3.32 18.05 -2.96
N LYS A 71 4.04 18.86 -3.72
CA LYS A 71 3.77 20.30 -3.86
C LYS A 71 3.33 20.52 -5.29
N ASP A 72 2.05 20.85 -5.47
CA ASP A 72 1.51 21.10 -6.80
C ASP A 72 2.16 22.36 -7.40
N THR A 73 2.67 22.23 -8.60
CA THR A 73 3.28 23.34 -9.34
C THR A 73 2.23 24.33 -9.83
N PHE A 74 1.03 23.84 -10.12
CA PHE A 74 -0.09 24.65 -10.62
C PHE A 74 -0.87 25.30 -9.46
N ASN A 75 -1.01 24.58 -8.33
CA ASN A 75 -1.67 25.09 -7.14
C ASN A 75 -0.70 25.14 -5.96
N ARG A 76 0.08 26.22 -5.92
CA ARG A 76 1.10 26.42 -4.87
C ARG A 76 0.50 26.60 -3.46
N ASN A 77 -0.79 26.76 -3.38
CA ASN A 77 -1.49 26.94 -2.12
C ASN A 77 -1.96 25.62 -1.51
N ARG A 78 -1.69 24.49 -2.18
CA ARG A 78 -2.06 23.17 -1.71
C ARG A 78 -0.82 22.30 -1.49
N TRP A 79 -0.79 21.64 -0.34
CA TRP A 79 0.19 20.63 0.01
C TRP A 79 -0.50 19.31 0.26
N ASP A 80 -0.02 18.25 -0.37
CA ASP A 80 -0.57 16.91 -0.19
C ASP A 80 0.45 16.02 0.54
N TYR A 81 -0.01 15.42 1.63
CA TYR A 81 0.68 14.42 2.42
C TYR A 81 0.07 13.06 2.10
N VAL A 82 0.87 12.14 1.64
CA VAL A 82 0.43 10.79 1.29
C VAL A 82 1.25 9.80 2.09
N PHE A 83 0.57 8.91 2.79
CA PHE A 83 1.15 7.79 3.52
C PHE A 83 0.63 6.48 2.94
N MET A 84 1.52 5.49 2.80
CA MET A 84 1.18 4.19 2.26
C MET A 84 2.00 3.10 2.93
N ILE A 85 1.32 2.04 3.36
CA ILE A 85 1.94 0.81 3.83
C ILE A 85 1.72 -0.28 2.77
N ARG A 86 2.82 -0.90 2.32
CA ARG A 86 2.79 -2.00 1.35
C ARG A 86 3.44 -3.24 1.91
N ASN A 87 2.87 -4.39 1.57
CA ASN A 87 3.47 -5.70 1.80
C ASN A 87 3.69 -6.39 0.45
N GLY A 88 4.91 -6.36 -0.04
CA GLY A 88 5.22 -6.78 -1.40
C GLY A 88 4.46 -5.94 -2.43
N SER A 89 3.57 -6.56 -3.20
CA SER A 89 2.73 -5.89 -4.20
C SER A 89 1.38 -5.39 -3.66
N THR A 90 1.02 -5.77 -2.43
CA THR A 90 -0.28 -5.44 -1.85
C THR A 90 -0.18 -4.16 -1.03
N VAL A 91 -1.05 -3.19 -1.32
CA VAL A 91 -1.24 -2.00 -0.48
C VAL A 91 -2.13 -2.39 0.69
N LEU A 92 -1.62 -2.28 1.91
CA LEU A 92 -2.35 -2.59 3.14
C LEU A 92 -3.14 -1.39 3.64
N GLU A 93 -2.51 -0.22 3.58
CA GLU A 93 -3.10 1.02 4.05
C GLU A 93 -2.60 2.17 3.19
N GLN A 94 -3.48 3.09 2.89
CA GLN A 94 -3.16 4.34 2.21
C GLN A 94 -4.01 5.45 2.82
N SER A 95 -3.35 6.51 3.25
CA SER A 95 -3.99 7.69 3.81
C SER A 95 -3.49 8.95 3.10
N ARG A 96 -4.37 9.90 2.93
CA ARG A 96 -4.05 11.17 2.29
C ARG A 96 -4.63 12.33 3.10
N VAL A 97 -3.78 13.32 3.35
CA VAL A 97 -4.18 14.60 3.95
C VAL A 97 -3.74 15.73 3.04
N ALA A 98 -4.66 16.58 2.66
CA ALA A 98 -4.41 17.77 1.87
C ALA A 98 -4.61 19.00 2.73
N VAL A 99 -3.67 19.93 2.65
CA VAL A 99 -3.66 21.17 3.41
C VAL A 99 -3.73 22.33 2.44
N GLU A 100 -4.67 23.23 2.63
CA GLU A 100 -4.87 24.39 1.77
C GLU A 100 -4.53 25.68 2.48
N PHE A 101 -3.77 26.52 1.79
CA PHE A 101 -3.31 27.81 2.27
C PHE A 101 -3.93 28.95 1.46
N ASN A 102 -4.24 30.04 2.14
CA ASN A 102 -4.45 31.32 1.49
C ASN A 102 -3.19 32.16 1.73
N GLU A 103 -2.40 32.40 0.68
CA GLU A 103 -1.06 32.98 0.76
C GLU A 103 -0.12 32.18 1.67
N ASP A 104 0.08 32.58 2.91
CA ASP A 104 0.93 31.89 3.90
C ASP A 104 0.12 31.32 5.07
N THR A 105 -1.20 31.47 5.07
CA THR A 105 -2.09 31.11 6.17
C THR A 105 -2.88 29.87 5.87
N LEU A 106 -2.89 28.91 6.81
CA LEU A 106 -3.69 27.68 6.73
C LEU A 106 -5.18 28.03 6.81
N VAL A 107 -5.92 27.62 5.77
CA VAL A 107 -7.37 27.87 5.67
C VAL A 107 -8.13 26.57 5.86
N ASN A 108 -7.67 25.49 5.26
CA ASN A 108 -8.43 24.25 5.24
C ASN A 108 -7.56 22.98 5.27
N VAL A 109 -8.11 21.90 5.82
CA VAL A 109 -7.49 20.59 5.88
C VAL A 109 -8.53 19.55 5.44
N PHE A 110 -8.15 18.68 4.51
CA PHE A 110 -9.00 17.62 3.97
C PHE A 110 -8.30 16.28 4.08
N GLY A 111 -9.03 15.21 4.24
CA GLY A 111 -8.50 13.85 4.18
C GLY A 111 -8.95 12.93 5.28
N ASP A 112 -8.27 11.80 5.40
CA ASP A 112 -8.73 10.65 6.17
C ASP A 112 -8.70 10.87 7.69
N PHE A 113 -7.80 11.73 8.18
CA PHE A 113 -7.62 11.99 9.62
C PHE A 113 -8.30 13.27 10.11
N VAL A 114 -9.09 13.92 9.26
CA VAL A 114 -9.72 15.20 9.61
C VAL A 114 -10.98 14.94 10.42
N SER A 115 -11.01 15.41 11.67
CA SER A 115 -12.20 15.32 12.51
C SER A 115 -13.30 16.28 12.03
N ALA A 116 -14.55 15.92 12.29
CA ALA A 116 -15.70 16.78 11.97
C ALA A 116 -15.63 18.19 12.62
N ASP A 117 -14.90 18.30 13.73
CA ASP A 117 -14.68 19.56 14.45
C ASP A 117 -13.84 20.56 13.66
N TRP A 118 -12.93 20.09 12.78
CA TRP A 118 -12.17 20.95 11.90
C TRP A 118 -13.08 21.74 10.95
N ALA A 119 -14.05 21.03 10.34
CA ALA A 119 -15.04 21.63 9.44
C ALA A 119 -15.92 22.68 10.15
N ALA A 120 -16.14 22.53 11.45
CA ALA A 120 -16.94 23.48 12.25
C ALA A 120 -16.17 24.73 12.67
N THR A 121 -14.81 24.67 12.71
CA THR A 121 -13.98 25.75 13.25
C THR A 121 -13.56 26.80 12.21
N GLY A 122 -13.79 26.58 10.91
CA GLY A 122 -13.46 27.61 9.92
C GLY A 122 -13.26 27.15 8.48
N GLY A 123 -13.39 25.89 8.18
CA GLY A 123 -13.26 25.38 6.83
C GLY A 123 -14.64 25.05 6.24
N ALA A 124 -15.09 25.81 5.25
CA ALA A 124 -16.27 25.42 4.50
C ALA A 124 -15.98 24.08 3.78
N PRO A 125 -16.83 23.05 3.93
CA PRO A 125 -16.62 21.78 3.24
C PRO A 125 -16.91 21.94 1.75
N THR A 126 -15.87 22.07 0.94
CA THR A 126 -16.03 21.79 -0.49
C THR A 126 -15.92 20.27 -0.64
N ALA A 127 -17.05 19.60 -0.46
CA ALA A 127 -17.17 18.19 -0.72
C ALA A 127 -16.98 17.94 -2.22
N THR A 128 -15.79 17.51 -2.59
CA THR A 128 -15.59 16.79 -3.84
C THR A 128 -14.76 15.56 -3.50
N SER A 129 -15.45 14.55 -3.02
CA SER A 129 -14.93 13.20 -2.98
C SER A 129 -14.94 12.66 -4.41
N PRO A 130 -13.80 12.36 -5.03
CA PRO A 130 -13.81 11.46 -6.16
C PRO A 130 -14.02 10.06 -5.57
N SER A 131 -15.26 9.58 -5.69
CA SER A 131 -15.58 8.18 -5.53
C SER A 131 -14.59 7.36 -6.35
N ALA A 132 -13.72 6.64 -5.69
CA ALA A 132 -12.92 5.61 -6.32
C ALA A 132 -13.88 4.47 -6.65
N GLU A 133 -14.38 4.49 -7.86
CA GLU A 133 -15.08 3.38 -8.50
C GLU A 133 -14.07 2.23 -8.64
N PRO A 134 -14.35 1.04 -8.09
CA PRO A 134 -13.50 -0.11 -8.32
C PRO A 134 -13.65 -0.52 -9.78
N ALA A 135 -12.62 -0.30 -10.58
CA ALA A 135 -12.52 -0.85 -11.91
C ALA A 135 -12.50 -2.39 -11.81
N SER A 136 -13.66 -2.99 -11.95
CA SER A 136 -13.82 -4.41 -12.28
C SER A 136 -13.57 -4.58 -13.77
N GLU A 137 -12.34 -4.72 -14.16
CA GLU A 137 -12.01 -5.13 -15.52
C GLU A 137 -11.66 -6.62 -15.50
N SER A 138 -12.69 -7.41 -15.75
CA SER A 138 -12.57 -8.81 -16.16
C SER A 138 -12.04 -8.85 -17.59
N SER A 139 -10.74 -8.99 -17.77
CA SER A 139 -10.16 -9.31 -19.06
C SER A 139 -10.26 -10.81 -19.30
N THR A 140 -11.28 -11.23 -20.03
CA THR A 140 -11.39 -12.53 -20.65
C THR A 140 -10.48 -12.55 -21.88
N TYR A 141 -9.36 -13.23 -21.79
CA TYR A 141 -8.61 -13.65 -22.98
C TYR A 141 -9.10 -15.02 -23.44
N GLN A 142 -9.70 -15.07 -24.60
CA GLN A 142 -9.82 -16.27 -25.44
C GLN A 142 -8.53 -16.47 -26.24
#